data_267711c6989f58d3592d0988312f83b1
#
_entry.id   267711c6989f58d3592d0988312f83b1
#
_cell.length_a   1.000
_cell.length_b   1.000
_cell.length_c   1.000
_cell.angle_alpha   90.00
_cell.angle_beta   90.00
_cell.angle_gamma   90.00
#
_symmetry.space_group_name_H-M   'P 1'
#
loop_
_entity.id
_entity.type
_entity.pdbx_description
1 polymer ?
#
loop_
_entity_poly.entity_id
_entity_poly.type
_entity_poly.pdbx_seq_one_letter_code
_entity_poly.pdbx_strand_id
1 'polypeptide(L)'
;MKTYSFAYGSGTVELPLDEKNVIGELHGNAVAPLADIRAALWASLDAPIDSAPLCERAKAGDTVALVVSDMTRFWMRQDLVIPHLVDYLTERCGVREENITIVIANGTHIGGDEQELRTLVTDAVYDRVKVKNHDCEAKDLVYLGTTPHGTPVSIDRTAAEADLVVCLGAVTHHVMAGFGGGRKSILPGISGRETIFHNHAFSLDAAQLRSNPAIGNGVLKGNPLHEDMCEAAGLVKNLFIVNLVMNAQMQLAAILSGHYLTSWEAACRMVDRIYQVDVPEKADVIVASCGGFPKDISLYQGTKTIDNIESGLKPGGTLILIIEAREGGGPAEYFDWAKDLVAGTIERRLREHFTVAGYIFFLNCEQAQRYNILLYSSIAPEDVAPMGIKAFSDVNALLDAAQLEGKSIYVIPNGSTVIPHVKETSKHEA
;
A
#
# COMPACT_ATOMS: atom_id res chain seq x y z
N MET A 1 -34.18 -0.97 12.88
CA MET A 1 -33.03 -0.05 12.73
C MET A 1 -31.97 -0.40 13.74
N LYS A 2 -30.74 -0.59 13.30
CA LYS A 2 -29.52 -0.73 14.14
C LYS A 2 -28.58 0.39 13.78
N THR A 3 -27.94 1.01 14.76
CA THR A 3 -26.93 2.04 14.53
C THR A 3 -25.57 1.39 14.42
N TYR A 4 -24.86 1.69 13.33
CA TYR A 4 -23.49 1.24 13.09
C TYR A 4 -22.53 2.41 13.23
N SER A 5 -21.41 2.19 13.93
CA SER A 5 -20.39 3.19 14.21
C SER A 5 -19.20 3.02 13.25
N PHE A 6 -18.77 4.11 12.63
CA PHE A 6 -17.69 4.15 11.68
C PHE A 6 -16.63 5.16 12.12
N ALA A 7 -15.36 4.79 12.06
CA ALA A 7 -14.28 5.73 12.35
C ALA A 7 -14.27 6.86 11.31
N TYR A 8 -14.10 8.11 11.78
CA TYR A 8 -14.09 9.34 10.99
C TYR A 8 -13.15 10.34 11.65
N GLY A 9 -12.03 10.62 11.04
CA GLY A 9 -10.96 11.39 11.66
C GLY A 9 -10.54 10.78 12.99
N SER A 10 -10.54 11.59 14.04
CA SER A 10 -10.26 11.16 15.41
C SER A 10 -11.52 10.74 16.21
N GLY A 11 -12.68 10.73 15.57
CA GLY A 11 -13.97 10.40 16.14
C GLY A 11 -14.70 9.31 15.38
N THR A 12 -16.03 9.31 15.50
CA THR A 12 -16.93 8.36 14.84
C THR A 12 -18.14 9.05 14.23
N VAL A 13 -18.71 8.41 13.22
CA VAL A 13 -20.01 8.76 12.64
C VAL A 13 -20.94 7.57 12.80
N GLU A 14 -22.17 7.88 13.23
CA GLU A 14 -23.21 6.88 13.46
C GLU A 14 -24.21 6.88 12.32
N LEU A 15 -24.41 5.70 11.67
CA LEU A 15 -25.39 5.51 10.61
C LEU A 15 -26.47 4.52 11.05
N PRO A 16 -27.75 4.94 11.12
CA PRO A 16 -28.87 4.03 11.35
C PRO A 16 -29.24 3.28 10.05
N LEU A 17 -29.14 1.95 10.06
CA LEU A 17 -29.49 1.10 8.93
C LEU A 17 -30.61 0.11 9.32
N ASP A 18 -31.46 -0.27 8.37
CA ASP A 18 -32.43 -1.35 8.62
C ASP A 18 -31.69 -2.70 8.63
N GLU A 19 -31.72 -3.39 9.77
CA GLU A 19 -31.06 -4.70 9.93
C GLU A 19 -31.51 -5.74 8.92
N LYS A 20 -32.74 -5.62 8.40
CA LYS A 20 -33.25 -6.55 7.38
C LYS A 20 -32.50 -6.44 6.06
N ASN A 21 -31.89 -5.30 5.79
CA ASN A 21 -31.13 -5.03 4.59
C ASN A 21 -29.63 -5.38 4.76
N VAL A 22 -29.15 -5.48 5.99
CA VAL A 22 -27.73 -5.79 6.27
C VAL A 22 -27.50 -7.29 6.18
N ILE A 23 -26.83 -7.72 5.13
CA ILE A 23 -26.53 -9.13 4.86
C ILE A 23 -25.20 -9.58 5.49
N GLY A 24 -24.38 -8.66 5.98
CA GLY A 24 -23.16 -8.95 6.73
C GLY A 24 -22.44 -7.70 7.23
N GLU A 25 -21.77 -7.87 8.35
CA GLU A 25 -20.80 -6.93 8.89
C GLU A 25 -19.42 -7.59 8.73
N LEU A 26 -18.54 -6.99 7.89
CA LEU A 26 -17.31 -7.63 7.47
C LEU A 26 -16.10 -7.04 8.23
N HIS A 27 -15.35 -7.93 8.82
CA HIS A 27 -14.11 -7.63 9.53
C HIS A 27 -13.00 -8.53 9.02
N GLY A 28 -11.76 -8.04 8.99
CA GLY A 28 -10.60 -8.89 8.69
C GLY A 28 -10.45 -10.04 9.69
N ASN A 29 -9.88 -11.14 9.24
CA ASN A 29 -9.72 -12.33 10.07
C ASN A 29 -8.79 -12.05 11.27
N ALA A 30 -9.16 -12.57 12.43
CA ALA A 30 -8.41 -12.36 13.65
C ALA A 30 -7.07 -13.14 13.61
N VAL A 31 -5.98 -12.42 13.76
CA VAL A 31 -4.62 -12.98 13.91
C VAL A 31 -3.95 -12.29 15.09
N ALA A 32 -3.43 -13.07 16.03
CA ALA A 32 -2.75 -12.53 17.20
C ALA A 32 -1.47 -11.78 16.80
N PRO A 33 -1.11 -10.70 17.49
CA PRO A 33 0.17 -10.03 17.31
C PRO A 33 1.32 -10.91 17.80
N LEU A 34 2.54 -10.65 17.32
CA LEU A 34 3.75 -11.28 17.83
C LEU A 34 3.96 -10.94 19.30
N ALA A 35 4.18 -11.96 20.12
CA ALA A 35 4.48 -11.78 21.55
C ALA A 35 5.90 -11.25 21.81
N ASP A 36 6.87 -11.65 20.96
CA ASP A 36 8.26 -11.25 21.02
C ASP A 36 8.78 -10.98 19.60
N ILE A 37 8.95 -9.70 19.29
CA ILE A 37 9.38 -9.24 17.96
C ILE A 37 10.83 -9.64 17.68
N ARG A 38 11.73 -9.52 18.68
CA ARG A 38 13.15 -9.90 18.54
C ARG A 38 13.28 -11.38 18.22
N ALA A 39 12.63 -12.22 19.02
CA ALA A 39 12.68 -13.67 18.83
C ALA A 39 12.11 -14.08 17.46
N ALA A 40 10.97 -13.51 17.05
CA ALA A 40 10.35 -13.79 15.76
C ALA A 40 11.22 -13.34 14.59
N LEU A 41 11.82 -12.14 14.67
CA LEU A 41 12.75 -11.66 13.66
C LEU A 41 13.97 -12.58 13.54
N TRP A 42 14.63 -12.87 14.64
CA TRP A 42 15.86 -13.67 14.64
C TRP A 42 15.59 -15.07 14.13
N ALA A 43 14.49 -15.70 14.52
CA ALA A 43 14.07 -17.00 13.98
C ALA A 43 13.85 -16.95 12.45
N SER A 44 13.24 -15.87 11.94
CA SER A 44 13.06 -15.68 10.50
C SER A 44 14.38 -15.49 9.76
N LEU A 45 15.37 -14.81 10.37
CA LEU A 45 16.70 -14.59 9.78
C LEU A 45 17.58 -15.83 9.83
N ASP A 46 17.41 -16.68 10.85
CA ASP A 46 18.12 -17.98 11.01
C ASP A 46 17.55 -19.07 10.10
N ALA A 47 16.26 -19.01 9.77
CA ALA A 47 15.57 -19.97 8.90
C ALA A 47 14.75 -19.26 7.80
N PRO A 48 15.41 -18.52 6.88
CA PRO A 48 14.75 -17.72 5.86
C PRO A 48 14.15 -18.61 4.76
N ILE A 49 13.15 -18.07 4.06
CA ILE A 49 12.49 -18.74 2.94
C ILE A 49 13.40 -18.67 1.69
N ASP A 50 13.71 -19.83 1.10
CA ASP A 50 14.50 -19.99 -0.13
C ASP A 50 15.80 -19.16 -0.16
N SER A 51 16.48 -19.09 0.99
CA SER A 51 17.75 -18.38 1.14
C SER A 51 18.59 -19.07 2.22
N ALA A 52 19.90 -18.89 2.16
CA ALA A 52 20.77 -19.17 3.30
C ALA A 52 20.47 -18.19 4.46
N PRO A 53 20.71 -18.58 5.71
CA PRO A 53 20.64 -17.71 6.87
C PRO A 53 21.36 -16.38 6.64
N LEU A 54 20.83 -15.27 7.19
CA LEU A 54 21.41 -13.96 6.93
C LEU A 54 22.89 -13.88 7.35
N CYS A 55 23.30 -14.56 8.44
CA CYS A 55 24.70 -14.62 8.87
C CYS A 55 25.62 -15.39 7.92
N GLU A 56 25.09 -16.22 7.02
CA GLU A 56 25.90 -16.87 5.99
C GLU A 56 26.06 -15.95 4.75
N ARG A 57 25.19 -14.98 4.60
CA ARG A 57 25.17 -14.00 3.50
C ARG A 57 25.94 -12.73 3.84
N ALA A 58 26.01 -12.37 5.13
CA ALA A 58 26.73 -11.21 5.65
C ALA A 58 28.05 -11.67 6.30
N LYS A 59 29.14 -10.96 6.05
CA LYS A 59 30.47 -11.19 6.60
C LYS A 59 30.94 -9.97 7.39
N ALA A 60 31.84 -10.16 8.35
CA ALA A 60 32.31 -9.11 9.25
C ALA A 60 32.88 -7.86 8.55
N GLY A 61 33.44 -8.02 7.32
CA GLY A 61 34.00 -6.92 6.56
C GLY A 61 33.04 -6.28 5.55
N ASP A 62 31.88 -6.87 5.33
CA ASP A 62 30.92 -6.44 4.30
C ASP A 62 30.31 -5.08 4.63
N THR A 63 30.03 -4.31 3.59
CA THR A 63 29.17 -3.14 3.63
C THR A 63 27.72 -3.57 3.47
N VAL A 64 26.85 -3.04 4.33
CA VAL A 64 25.42 -3.39 4.33
C VAL A 64 24.58 -2.14 4.09
N ALA A 65 23.76 -2.17 3.04
CA ALA A 65 22.70 -1.19 2.84
C ALA A 65 21.39 -1.76 3.42
N LEU A 66 20.91 -1.18 4.51
CA LEU A 66 19.62 -1.50 5.09
C LEU A 66 18.58 -0.52 4.57
N VAL A 67 17.72 -0.97 3.65
CA VAL A 67 16.69 -0.16 2.99
C VAL A 67 15.40 -0.26 3.77
N VAL A 68 14.89 0.86 4.29
CA VAL A 68 13.67 0.92 5.11
C VAL A 68 12.69 1.96 4.57
N SER A 69 11.43 1.84 4.92
CA SER A 69 10.38 2.75 4.41
C SER A 69 10.43 4.14 5.07
N ASP A 70 9.85 5.14 4.40
CA ASP A 70 9.69 6.52 4.88
C ASP A 70 8.55 6.70 5.90
N MET A 71 8.36 7.93 6.40
CA MET A 71 7.32 8.27 7.39
C MET A 71 5.89 7.96 6.93
N THR A 72 5.61 8.00 5.65
CA THR A 72 4.27 7.65 5.13
C THR A 72 3.90 6.19 5.38
N ARG A 73 4.86 5.36 5.77
CA ARG A 73 4.70 3.93 6.11
C ARG A 73 4.98 3.64 7.59
N PHE A 74 5.08 4.65 8.47
CA PHE A 74 5.35 4.46 9.90
C PHE A 74 4.31 3.58 10.61
N TRP A 75 3.10 3.47 10.07
CA TRP A 75 2.07 2.54 10.54
C TRP A 75 2.51 1.07 10.61
N MET A 76 3.56 0.68 9.87
CA MET A 76 4.11 -0.69 9.92
C MET A 76 5.01 -0.94 11.12
N ARG A 77 5.27 0.08 11.95
CA ARG A 77 6.05 -0.01 13.18
C ARG A 77 7.45 -0.59 12.99
N GLN A 78 8.13 -0.16 11.92
CA GLN A 78 9.52 -0.56 11.66
C GLN A 78 10.49 -0.15 12.78
N ASP A 79 10.16 0.89 13.54
CA ASP A 79 10.85 1.33 14.74
C ASP A 79 11.04 0.21 15.78
N LEU A 80 10.09 -0.71 15.85
CA LEU A 80 10.17 -1.89 16.75
C LEU A 80 11.05 -3.02 16.20
N VAL A 81 11.42 -2.98 14.92
CA VAL A 81 12.13 -4.08 14.24
C VAL A 81 13.58 -3.71 13.91
N ILE A 82 13.81 -2.48 13.45
CA ILE A 82 15.14 -2.00 13.01
C ILE A 82 16.23 -2.19 14.08
N PRO A 83 16.02 -1.85 15.37
CA PRO A 83 17.04 -2.07 16.39
C PRO A 83 17.48 -3.54 16.47
N HIS A 84 16.53 -4.46 16.46
CA HIS A 84 16.82 -5.91 16.54
C HIS A 84 17.47 -6.46 15.27
N LEU A 85 17.21 -5.83 14.10
CA LEU A 85 17.86 -6.20 12.84
C LEU A 85 19.31 -5.70 12.81
N VAL A 86 19.57 -4.49 13.29
CA VAL A 86 20.93 -3.95 13.44
C VAL A 86 21.71 -4.80 14.46
N ASP A 87 21.11 -5.14 15.61
CA ASP A 87 21.73 -6.04 16.60
C ASP A 87 22.04 -7.43 16.00
N TYR A 88 21.16 -7.98 15.18
CA TYR A 88 21.42 -9.25 14.49
C TYR A 88 22.64 -9.16 13.56
N LEU A 89 22.71 -8.10 12.74
CA LEU A 89 23.84 -7.88 11.83
C LEU A 89 25.16 -7.72 12.59
N THR A 90 25.14 -7.03 13.73
CA THR A 90 26.36 -6.76 14.50
C THR A 90 26.74 -7.92 15.42
N GLU A 91 25.81 -8.44 16.23
CA GLU A 91 26.08 -9.45 17.26
C GLU A 91 26.21 -10.88 16.67
N ARG A 92 25.38 -11.21 15.65
CA ARG A 92 25.31 -12.56 15.08
C ARG A 92 26.13 -12.70 13.80
N CYS A 93 26.10 -11.72 12.91
CA CYS A 93 26.86 -11.77 11.65
C CYS A 93 28.24 -11.12 11.79
N GLY A 94 28.49 -10.34 12.84
CA GLY A 94 29.77 -9.68 13.09
C GLY A 94 30.04 -8.47 12.17
N VAL A 95 29.03 -7.93 11.50
CA VAL A 95 29.16 -6.72 10.68
C VAL A 95 29.43 -5.52 11.61
N ARG A 96 30.39 -4.68 11.27
CA ARG A 96 30.70 -3.48 12.05
C ARG A 96 29.66 -2.39 11.81
N GLU A 97 29.28 -1.64 12.86
CA GLU A 97 28.29 -0.56 12.77
C GLU A 97 28.66 0.49 11.71
N GLU A 98 29.94 0.85 11.59
CA GLU A 98 30.41 1.79 10.57
C GLU A 98 30.22 1.32 9.11
N ASN A 99 30.01 0.01 8.91
CA ASN A 99 29.75 -0.60 7.61
C ASN A 99 28.25 -0.69 7.28
N ILE A 100 27.37 -0.34 8.23
CA ILE A 100 25.92 -0.35 8.01
C ILE A 100 25.46 1.06 7.65
N THR A 101 24.78 1.18 6.52
CA THR A 101 24.07 2.43 6.15
C THR A 101 22.59 2.14 5.97
N ILE A 102 21.75 2.84 6.72
CA ILE A 102 20.30 2.82 6.53
C ILE A 102 19.94 3.84 5.45
N VAL A 103 19.25 3.38 4.42
CA VAL A 103 18.72 4.21 3.32
C VAL A 103 17.20 4.24 3.42
N ILE A 104 16.65 5.43 3.63
CA ILE A 104 15.20 5.62 3.66
C ILE A 104 14.67 5.60 2.22
N ALA A 105 13.78 4.69 1.92
CA ALA A 105 13.21 4.44 0.59
C ALA A 105 12.09 5.45 0.27
N ASN A 106 12.46 6.69 -0.01
CA ASN A 106 11.50 7.77 -0.27
C ASN A 106 10.81 7.66 -1.64
N GLY A 107 11.42 6.98 -2.61
CA GLY A 107 10.95 7.03 -3.99
C GLY A 107 10.89 8.48 -4.48
N THR A 108 9.69 8.95 -4.86
CA THR A 108 9.45 10.35 -5.26
C THR A 108 8.96 11.24 -4.11
N HIS A 109 8.87 10.72 -2.89
CA HIS A 109 8.48 11.53 -1.72
C HIS A 109 9.63 12.44 -1.27
N ILE A 110 9.28 13.52 -0.59
CA ILE A 110 10.24 14.41 0.05
C ILE A 110 10.92 13.64 1.19
N GLY A 111 12.24 13.74 1.29
CA GLY A 111 12.99 13.13 2.37
C GLY A 111 12.66 13.76 3.73
N GLY A 112 12.68 12.94 4.77
CA GLY A 112 12.44 13.37 6.15
C GLY A 112 13.60 14.21 6.72
N ASP A 113 13.28 15.06 7.68
CA ASP A 113 14.29 15.75 8.50
C ASP A 113 14.95 14.80 9.53
N GLU A 114 15.93 15.30 10.28
CA GLU A 114 16.63 14.49 11.28
C GLU A 114 15.69 13.92 12.34
N GLN A 115 14.68 14.66 12.78
CA GLN A 115 13.72 14.19 13.79
C GLN A 115 12.85 13.05 13.25
N GLU A 116 12.42 13.14 12.00
CA GLU A 116 11.70 12.07 11.34
C GLU A 116 12.57 10.82 11.15
N LEU A 117 13.84 10.99 10.73
CA LEU A 117 14.78 9.88 10.61
C LEU A 117 15.00 9.18 11.95
N ARG A 118 15.21 9.94 13.05
CA ARG A 118 15.31 9.40 14.40
C ARG A 118 14.06 8.66 14.84
N THR A 119 12.88 9.17 14.48
CA THR A 119 11.60 8.51 14.76
C THR A 119 11.49 7.17 14.02
N LEU A 120 11.90 7.14 12.75
CA LEU A 120 11.82 5.94 11.90
C LEU A 120 12.73 4.80 12.37
N VAL A 121 13.96 5.11 12.76
CA VAL A 121 14.99 4.11 13.10
C VAL A 121 15.26 3.99 14.59
N THR A 122 14.75 4.88 15.42
CA THR A 122 15.02 5.15 16.83
C THR A 122 16.33 5.91 17.06
N ASP A 123 16.37 6.73 18.14
CA ASP A 123 17.60 7.46 18.51
C ASP A 123 18.80 6.52 18.71
N ALA A 124 18.56 5.39 19.36
CA ALA A 124 19.61 4.40 19.68
C ALA A 124 20.27 3.82 18.41
N VAL A 125 19.53 3.65 17.32
CA VAL A 125 20.07 3.18 16.04
C VAL A 125 20.70 4.33 15.27
N TYR A 126 20.05 5.51 15.26
CA TYR A 126 20.54 6.69 14.54
C TYR A 126 21.95 7.11 15.00
N ASP A 127 22.24 6.97 16.30
CA ASP A 127 23.53 7.33 16.87
C ASP A 127 24.61 6.24 16.64
N ARG A 128 24.25 5.04 16.18
CA ARG A 128 25.17 3.90 15.95
C ARG A 128 25.56 3.73 14.49
N VAL A 129 24.65 3.96 13.56
CA VAL A 129 24.85 3.68 12.14
C VAL A 129 24.52 4.90 11.28
N LYS A 130 25.07 4.96 10.09
CA LYS A 130 24.74 6.04 9.14
C LYS A 130 23.31 5.91 8.66
N VAL A 131 22.54 7.01 8.69
CA VAL A 131 21.16 7.09 8.17
C VAL A 131 21.08 8.20 7.11
N LYS A 132 20.46 7.93 5.98
CA LYS A 132 20.28 8.91 4.89
C LYS A 132 18.95 8.72 4.17
N ASN A 133 18.42 9.80 3.64
CA ASN A 133 17.33 9.75 2.67
C ASN A 133 17.86 9.32 1.31
N HIS A 134 17.07 8.54 0.57
CA HIS A 134 17.22 8.41 -0.87
C HIS A 134 16.71 9.68 -1.57
N ASP A 135 17.37 10.06 -2.67
CA ASP A 135 16.93 11.13 -3.56
C ASP A 135 16.85 10.58 -4.98
N CYS A 136 15.63 10.49 -5.53
CA CYS A 136 15.42 9.99 -6.88
C CYS A 136 15.96 10.90 -8.00
N GLU A 137 16.36 12.13 -7.68
CA GLU A 137 17.02 13.09 -8.58
C GLU A 137 18.54 13.16 -8.41
N ALA A 138 19.11 12.32 -7.52
CA ALA A 138 20.55 12.33 -7.28
C ALA A 138 21.33 12.05 -8.57
N LYS A 139 22.41 12.81 -8.77
CA LYS A 139 23.25 12.68 -9.99
C LYS A 139 24.15 11.47 -9.99
N ASP A 140 24.31 10.82 -8.86
CA ASP A 140 25.22 9.69 -8.64
C ASP A 140 24.50 8.35 -8.52
N LEU A 141 23.25 8.27 -8.96
CA LEU A 141 22.54 6.99 -9.08
C LEU A 141 23.31 6.03 -9.98
N VAL A 142 23.30 4.75 -9.65
CA VAL A 142 24.02 3.71 -10.37
C VAL A 142 23.06 2.94 -11.27
N TYR A 143 23.34 2.92 -12.57
CA TYR A 143 22.60 2.13 -13.54
C TYR A 143 22.98 0.65 -13.42
N LEU A 144 21.97 -0.22 -13.21
CA LEU A 144 22.15 -1.66 -13.06
C LEU A 144 21.86 -2.45 -14.34
N GLY A 145 21.06 -1.89 -15.23
CA GLY A 145 20.61 -2.57 -16.44
C GLY A 145 19.20 -2.15 -16.84
N THR A 146 18.67 -2.78 -17.89
CA THR A 146 17.29 -2.58 -18.35
C THR A 146 16.50 -3.86 -18.15
N THR A 147 15.29 -3.75 -17.62
CA THR A 147 14.39 -4.91 -17.42
C THR A 147 13.93 -5.46 -18.77
N PRO A 148 13.45 -6.72 -18.83
CA PRO A 148 12.74 -7.26 -20.01
C PRO A 148 11.54 -6.41 -20.46
N HIS A 149 10.88 -5.72 -19.53
CA HIS A 149 9.80 -4.76 -19.84
C HIS A 149 10.31 -3.42 -20.41
N GLY A 150 11.63 -3.21 -20.48
CA GLY A 150 12.24 -2.03 -21.07
C GLY A 150 12.53 -0.88 -20.09
N THR A 151 12.35 -1.07 -18.80
CA THR A 151 12.60 -0.04 -17.79
C THR A 151 14.10 0.07 -17.50
N PRO A 152 14.74 1.26 -17.71
CA PRO A 152 16.12 1.49 -17.31
C PRO A 152 16.19 1.61 -15.78
N VAL A 153 16.96 0.73 -15.13
CA VAL A 153 17.02 0.67 -13.66
C VAL A 153 18.26 1.36 -13.14
N SER A 154 18.07 2.50 -12.50
CA SER A 154 19.10 3.21 -11.72
C SER A 154 18.66 3.32 -10.26
N ILE A 155 19.57 3.00 -9.33
CA ILE A 155 19.25 3.01 -7.89
C ILE A 155 20.28 3.81 -7.08
N ASP A 156 19.96 4.04 -5.82
CA ASP A 156 20.84 4.67 -4.83
C ASP A 156 22.21 3.99 -4.83
N ARG A 157 23.30 4.79 -4.93
CA ARG A 157 24.67 4.30 -4.97
C ARG A 157 25.04 3.42 -3.78
N THR A 158 24.59 3.80 -2.57
CA THR A 158 24.89 3.04 -1.34
C THR A 158 24.40 1.60 -1.46
N ALA A 159 23.19 1.40 -2.01
CA ALA A 159 22.63 0.07 -2.19
C ALA A 159 23.27 -0.66 -3.40
N ALA A 160 23.59 0.06 -4.48
CA ALA A 160 24.18 -0.52 -5.66
C ALA A 160 25.61 -1.06 -5.42
N GLU A 161 26.37 -0.39 -4.55
CA GLU A 161 27.76 -0.70 -4.24
C GLU A 161 27.94 -1.56 -2.98
N ALA A 162 26.87 -1.81 -2.19
CA ALA A 162 26.93 -2.62 -1.00
C ALA A 162 27.19 -4.12 -1.31
N ASP A 163 27.93 -4.80 -0.43
CA ASP A 163 28.12 -6.25 -0.49
C ASP A 163 26.85 -7.02 -0.19
N LEU A 164 25.98 -6.44 0.66
CA LEU A 164 24.65 -6.98 1.01
C LEU A 164 23.63 -5.85 1.05
N VAL A 165 22.48 -6.07 0.41
CA VAL A 165 21.30 -5.21 0.51
C VAL A 165 20.21 -5.94 1.29
N VAL A 166 19.78 -5.37 2.41
CA VAL A 166 18.67 -5.88 3.23
C VAL A 166 17.50 -4.90 3.15
N CYS A 167 16.38 -5.31 2.61
CA CYS A 167 15.18 -4.49 2.56
C CYS A 167 14.20 -4.87 3.67
N LEU A 168 13.69 -3.89 4.41
CA LEU A 168 12.64 -4.05 5.40
C LEU A 168 11.38 -3.31 4.97
N GLY A 169 10.26 -4.00 4.84
CA GLY A 169 9.00 -3.38 4.45
C GLY A 169 7.78 -4.20 4.82
N ALA A 170 6.63 -3.55 4.99
CA ALA A 170 5.37 -4.25 5.24
C ALA A 170 4.68 -4.63 3.92
N VAL A 171 4.14 -5.85 3.91
CA VAL A 171 3.29 -6.31 2.82
C VAL A 171 1.84 -5.96 3.13
N THR A 172 1.18 -5.36 2.16
CA THR A 172 -0.25 -5.04 2.17
C THR A 172 -0.76 -5.01 0.74
N HIS A 173 -2.04 -5.09 0.53
CA HIS A 173 -2.63 -4.92 -0.80
C HIS A 173 -2.30 -3.53 -1.39
N HIS A 174 -2.21 -3.45 -2.71
CA HIS A 174 -1.81 -2.23 -3.41
C HIS A 174 -2.50 -2.11 -4.77
N VAL A 175 -3.20 -1.02 -4.97
CA VAL A 175 -4.03 -0.71 -6.14
C VAL A 175 -3.34 -0.88 -7.51
N MET A 176 -2.03 -0.66 -7.60
CA MET A 176 -1.29 -0.79 -8.87
C MET A 176 -0.43 -2.07 -8.90
N ALA A 177 0.35 -2.31 -7.86
CA ALA A 177 1.38 -3.36 -7.81
C ALA A 177 0.88 -4.70 -7.26
N GLY A 178 -0.42 -4.88 -7.09
CA GLY A 178 -1.03 -6.03 -6.42
C GLY A 178 -0.79 -6.01 -4.91
N PHE A 179 0.48 -6.00 -4.50
CA PHE A 179 0.89 -5.86 -3.10
C PHE A 179 2.05 -4.89 -2.94
N GLY A 180 2.14 -4.30 -1.74
CA GLY A 180 3.28 -3.49 -1.28
C GLY A 180 4.44 -4.35 -0.75
N GLY A 181 5.43 -3.69 -0.15
CA GLY A 181 6.60 -4.34 0.44
C GLY A 181 7.51 -5.02 -0.57
N GLY A 182 8.48 -5.78 -0.05
CA GLY A 182 9.40 -6.58 -0.84
C GLY A 182 10.16 -5.78 -1.90
N ARG A 183 9.99 -6.17 -3.16
CA ARG A 183 10.62 -5.52 -4.33
C ARG A 183 10.32 -4.02 -4.44
N LYS A 184 9.27 -3.52 -3.80
CA LYS A 184 8.95 -2.07 -3.78
C LYS A 184 9.97 -1.25 -3.00
N SER A 185 10.76 -1.84 -2.12
CA SER A 185 11.89 -1.15 -1.48
C SER A 185 12.96 -0.76 -2.50
N ILE A 186 13.07 -1.50 -3.61
CA ILE A 186 13.98 -1.19 -4.72
C ILE A 186 13.28 -0.24 -5.70
N LEU A 187 12.16 -0.68 -6.31
CA LEU A 187 11.38 0.12 -7.26
C LEU A 187 9.94 0.29 -6.72
N PRO A 188 9.52 1.51 -6.32
CA PRO A 188 10.18 2.81 -6.49
C PRO A 188 11.20 3.19 -5.41
N GLY A 189 11.28 2.48 -4.29
CA GLY A 189 11.83 2.93 -3.01
C GLY A 189 13.18 3.66 -3.07
N ILE A 190 14.17 3.08 -3.74
CA ILE A 190 15.53 3.65 -3.91
C ILE A 190 15.90 3.85 -5.37
N SER A 191 14.92 3.89 -6.27
CA SER A 191 15.13 4.06 -7.71
C SER A 191 15.11 5.53 -8.14
N GLY A 192 15.78 5.81 -9.24
CA GLY A 192 15.75 7.13 -9.88
C GLY A 192 14.39 7.44 -10.51
N ARG A 193 14.11 8.75 -10.68
CA ARG A 193 12.83 9.24 -11.21
C ARG A 193 12.46 8.62 -12.55
N GLU A 194 13.40 8.51 -13.48
CA GLU A 194 13.18 7.91 -14.79
C GLU A 194 12.73 6.44 -14.67
N THR A 195 13.43 5.65 -13.85
CA THR A 195 13.05 4.26 -13.53
C THR A 195 11.64 4.17 -12.98
N ILE A 196 11.31 5.04 -12.01
CA ILE A 196 9.99 5.07 -11.38
C ILE A 196 8.90 5.39 -12.41
N PHE A 197 9.11 6.41 -13.25
CA PHE A 197 8.11 6.83 -14.24
C PHE A 197 7.89 5.78 -15.32
N HIS A 198 8.95 5.14 -15.79
CA HIS A 198 8.84 4.03 -16.74
C HIS A 198 7.94 2.91 -16.21
N ASN A 199 8.23 2.44 -15.00
CA ASN A 199 7.43 1.41 -14.34
C ASN A 199 5.97 1.86 -14.11
N HIS A 200 5.78 3.04 -13.56
CA HIS A 200 4.43 3.51 -13.20
C HIS A 200 3.57 3.81 -14.43
N ALA A 201 4.16 4.07 -15.60
CA ALA A 201 3.43 4.23 -16.86
C ALA A 201 2.66 2.95 -17.26
N PHE A 202 3.06 1.76 -16.79
CA PHE A 202 2.30 0.52 -16.98
C PHE A 202 0.92 0.55 -16.31
N SER A 203 0.64 1.51 -15.46
CA SER A 203 -0.70 1.68 -14.87
C SER A 203 -1.74 2.18 -15.87
N LEU A 204 -1.33 2.70 -17.03
CA LEU A 204 -2.22 3.12 -18.12
C LEU A 204 -2.25 2.05 -19.20
N ASP A 205 -3.44 1.80 -19.76
CA ASP A 205 -3.63 0.86 -20.88
C ASP A 205 -2.85 1.36 -22.12
N ALA A 206 -2.05 0.49 -22.73
CA ALA A 206 -1.21 0.86 -23.88
C ALA A 206 -2.03 1.28 -25.13
N ALA A 207 -3.26 0.79 -25.26
CA ALA A 207 -4.08 0.94 -26.46
C ALA A 207 -5.33 1.81 -26.26
N GLN A 208 -5.79 1.97 -25.03
CA GLN A 208 -7.05 2.66 -24.71
C GLN A 208 -6.85 3.77 -23.67
N LEU A 209 -7.76 4.75 -23.69
CA LEU A 209 -7.76 5.89 -22.75
C LEU A 209 -8.39 5.49 -21.43
N ARG A 210 -7.72 4.63 -20.67
CA ARG A 210 -8.17 4.09 -19.37
C ARG A 210 -7.00 3.57 -18.54
N SER A 211 -7.27 3.25 -17.30
CA SER A 211 -6.37 2.46 -16.46
C SER A 211 -6.14 1.07 -17.07
N ASN A 212 -4.95 0.53 -16.88
CA ASN A 212 -4.60 -0.79 -17.39
C ASN A 212 -5.40 -1.88 -16.64
N PRO A 213 -6.26 -2.65 -17.33
CA PRO A 213 -7.08 -3.67 -16.68
C PRO A 213 -6.30 -4.88 -16.14
N ALA A 214 -5.02 -5.00 -16.52
CA ALA A 214 -4.14 -6.05 -15.99
C ALA A 214 -3.53 -5.70 -14.63
N ILE A 215 -3.70 -4.47 -14.14
CA ILE A 215 -3.25 -4.08 -12.80
C ILE A 215 -4.44 -4.04 -11.84
N GLY A 216 -4.15 -4.16 -10.55
CA GLY A 216 -5.19 -4.07 -9.53
C GLY A 216 -4.75 -4.60 -8.19
N ASN A 217 -5.60 -4.44 -7.21
CA ASN A 217 -5.39 -4.89 -5.86
C ASN A 217 -5.32 -6.43 -5.81
N GLY A 218 -4.25 -6.98 -5.26
CA GLY A 218 -4.00 -8.43 -5.21
C GLY A 218 -3.60 -9.07 -6.55
N VAL A 219 -3.60 -8.33 -7.67
CA VAL A 219 -3.27 -8.87 -9.00
C VAL A 219 -1.75 -8.94 -9.18
N LEU A 220 -1.22 -10.15 -9.35
CA LEU A 220 0.21 -10.39 -9.58
C LEU A 220 0.47 -10.94 -10.98
N LYS A 221 -0.14 -12.06 -11.33
CA LYS A 221 0.08 -12.70 -12.63
C LYS A 221 -0.43 -11.83 -13.78
N GLY A 222 0.46 -11.52 -14.71
CA GLY A 222 0.14 -10.69 -15.86
C GLY A 222 0.02 -9.20 -15.55
N ASN A 223 0.38 -8.76 -14.34
CA ASN A 223 0.46 -7.36 -13.96
C ASN A 223 1.84 -6.81 -14.37
N PRO A 224 1.95 -6.05 -15.47
CA PRO A 224 3.24 -5.63 -16.00
C PRO A 224 4.01 -4.72 -15.06
N LEU A 225 3.32 -3.91 -14.26
CA LEU A 225 3.93 -3.04 -13.27
C LEU A 225 4.60 -3.86 -12.14
N HIS A 226 3.93 -4.92 -11.68
CA HIS A 226 4.48 -5.83 -10.68
C HIS A 226 5.65 -6.65 -11.25
N GLU A 227 5.49 -7.22 -12.43
CA GLU A 227 6.50 -8.05 -13.08
C GLU A 227 7.80 -7.27 -13.30
N ASP A 228 7.69 -6.06 -13.84
CA ASP A 228 8.81 -5.13 -14.02
C ASP A 228 9.50 -4.74 -12.70
N MET A 229 8.75 -4.53 -11.61
CA MET A 229 9.32 -4.32 -10.28
C MET A 229 10.12 -5.54 -9.77
N CYS A 230 9.66 -6.77 -10.07
CA CYS A 230 10.40 -7.98 -9.72
C CYS A 230 11.69 -8.11 -10.53
N GLU A 231 11.63 -7.80 -11.82
CA GLU A 231 12.80 -7.79 -12.72
C GLU A 231 13.84 -6.78 -12.25
N ALA A 232 13.40 -5.55 -11.91
CA ALA A 232 14.29 -4.52 -11.38
C ALA A 232 14.97 -4.93 -10.07
N ALA A 233 14.21 -5.52 -9.14
CA ALA A 233 14.77 -6.05 -7.89
C ALA A 233 15.77 -7.20 -8.14
N GLY A 234 15.52 -8.02 -9.17
CA GLY A 234 16.40 -9.09 -9.57
C GLY A 234 17.77 -8.65 -10.10
N LEU A 235 17.93 -7.37 -10.49
CA LEU A 235 19.22 -6.80 -10.89
C LEU A 235 20.12 -6.45 -9.68
N VAL A 236 19.54 -6.36 -8.47
CA VAL A 236 20.29 -6.02 -7.25
C VAL A 236 21.06 -7.25 -6.77
N LYS A 237 22.36 -7.11 -6.65
CA LYS A 237 23.21 -8.20 -6.14
C LYS A 237 23.00 -8.43 -4.65
N ASN A 238 23.03 -9.70 -4.23
CA ASN A 238 22.95 -10.11 -2.83
C ASN A 238 21.79 -9.43 -2.07
N LEU A 239 20.59 -9.43 -2.66
CA LEU A 239 19.37 -8.87 -2.07
C LEU A 239 18.73 -9.86 -1.10
N PHE A 240 18.44 -9.42 0.11
CA PHE A 240 17.70 -10.14 1.15
C PHE A 240 16.52 -9.29 1.62
N ILE A 241 15.35 -9.89 1.83
CA ILE A 241 14.15 -9.13 2.23
C ILE A 241 13.61 -9.61 3.56
N VAL A 242 13.19 -8.66 4.39
CA VAL A 242 12.45 -8.86 5.64
C VAL A 242 11.07 -8.25 5.45
N ASN A 243 10.05 -9.10 5.39
CA ASN A 243 8.66 -8.71 5.17
C ASN A 243 7.90 -8.69 6.49
N LEU A 244 7.29 -7.55 6.81
CA LEU A 244 6.41 -7.38 7.95
C LEU A 244 4.97 -7.61 7.52
N VAL A 245 4.20 -8.34 8.32
CA VAL A 245 2.76 -8.57 8.10
C VAL A 245 2.00 -8.06 9.31
N MET A 246 1.07 -7.13 9.06
CA MET A 246 0.21 -6.55 10.09
C MET A 246 -1.13 -7.30 10.14
N ASN A 247 -1.70 -7.46 11.34
CA ASN A 247 -3.08 -7.95 11.47
C ASN A 247 -4.11 -6.84 11.15
N ALA A 248 -5.39 -7.18 11.20
CA ALA A 248 -6.48 -6.23 10.92
C ALA A 248 -6.54 -5.05 11.91
N GLN A 249 -5.93 -5.16 13.09
CA GLN A 249 -5.79 -4.12 14.10
C GLN A 249 -4.48 -3.32 13.96
N MET A 250 -3.75 -3.50 12.83
CA MET A 250 -2.48 -2.83 12.55
C MET A 250 -1.38 -3.12 13.58
N GLN A 251 -1.37 -4.33 14.15
CA GLN A 251 -0.31 -4.84 15.02
C GLN A 251 0.56 -5.82 14.23
N LEU A 252 1.86 -5.86 14.52
CA LEU A 252 2.79 -6.78 13.85
C LEU A 252 2.45 -8.23 14.20
N ALA A 253 2.03 -9.00 13.19
CA ALA A 253 1.56 -10.38 13.35
C ALA A 253 2.54 -11.43 12.84
N ALA A 254 3.39 -11.10 11.86
CA ALA A 254 4.43 -12.00 11.39
C ALA A 254 5.61 -11.24 10.76
N ILE A 255 6.77 -11.91 10.75
CA ILE A 255 7.96 -11.51 10.02
C ILE A 255 8.41 -12.69 9.17
N LEU A 256 8.52 -12.49 7.87
CA LEU A 256 8.99 -13.49 6.91
C LEU A 256 10.18 -12.91 6.14
N SER A 257 11.30 -13.62 6.14
CA SER A 257 12.50 -13.14 5.48
C SER A 257 13.07 -14.17 4.50
N GLY A 258 13.97 -13.72 3.62
CA GLY A 258 14.68 -14.60 2.71
C GLY A 258 14.84 -14.06 1.29
N HIS A 259 14.66 -14.93 0.30
CA HIS A 259 14.74 -14.59 -1.12
C HIS A 259 13.69 -13.53 -1.49
N TYR A 260 14.11 -12.54 -2.26
CA TYR A 260 13.33 -11.32 -2.49
C TYR A 260 11.93 -11.54 -3.09
N LEU A 261 11.72 -12.61 -3.82
CA LEU A 261 10.44 -12.93 -4.42
C LEU A 261 9.63 -13.91 -3.55
N THR A 262 10.18 -15.10 -3.27
CA THR A 262 9.42 -16.19 -2.63
C THR A 262 9.06 -15.91 -1.17
N SER A 263 9.93 -15.21 -0.41
CA SER A 263 9.60 -14.79 0.96
C SER A 263 8.51 -13.72 0.97
N TRP A 264 8.55 -12.81 -0.01
CA TRP A 264 7.53 -11.80 -0.18
C TRP A 264 6.18 -12.41 -0.62
N GLU A 265 6.16 -13.36 -1.56
CA GLU A 265 4.94 -14.08 -1.94
C GLU A 265 4.33 -14.86 -0.77
N ALA A 266 5.16 -15.43 0.11
CA ALA A 266 4.67 -16.05 1.34
C ALA A 266 3.98 -15.05 2.25
N ALA A 267 4.52 -13.83 2.36
CA ALA A 267 3.90 -12.73 3.09
C ALA A 267 2.61 -12.25 2.42
N CYS A 268 2.53 -12.17 1.08
CA CYS A 268 1.29 -11.86 0.36
C CYS A 268 0.18 -12.86 0.68
N ARG A 269 0.49 -14.17 0.62
CA ARG A 269 -0.48 -15.21 0.99
C ARG A 269 -0.96 -15.11 2.45
N MET A 270 -0.10 -14.61 3.35
CA MET A 270 -0.51 -14.37 4.73
C MET A 270 -1.42 -13.14 4.86
N VAL A 271 -1.11 -12.07 4.14
CA VAL A 271 -1.97 -10.87 4.06
C VAL A 271 -3.35 -11.21 3.52
N ASP A 272 -3.43 -12.03 2.44
CA ASP A 272 -4.71 -12.50 1.91
C ASP A 272 -5.52 -13.24 2.99
N ARG A 273 -4.90 -14.16 3.72
CA ARG A 273 -5.58 -14.88 4.81
C ARG A 273 -6.09 -13.99 5.93
N ILE A 274 -5.47 -12.82 6.14
CA ILE A 274 -5.89 -11.87 7.17
C ILE A 274 -7.00 -10.96 6.65
N TYR A 275 -6.90 -10.47 5.42
CA TYR A 275 -7.76 -9.39 4.90
C TYR A 275 -8.91 -9.89 4.02
N GLN A 276 -8.79 -11.07 3.38
CA GLN A 276 -9.88 -11.64 2.61
C GLN A 276 -10.96 -12.21 3.53
N VAL A 277 -12.20 -11.78 3.28
CA VAL A 277 -13.39 -12.22 4.01
C VAL A 277 -14.33 -12.87 3.01
N ASP A 278 -14.57 -14.16 3.19
CA ASP A 278 -15.49 -14.90 2.35
C ASP A 278 -16.93 -14.40 2.52
N VAL A 279 -17.56 -14.07 1.41
CA VAL A 279 -18.96 -13.64 1.35
C VAL A 279 -19.74 -14.51 0.37
N PRO A 280 -21.04 -14.78 0.62
CA PRO A 280 -21.83 -15.66 -0.24
C PRO A 280 -22.18 -15.02 -1.58
N GLU A 281 -22.36 -13.70 -1.62
CA GLU A 281 -22.79 -12.95 -2.80
C GLU A 281 -22.31 -11.50 -2.74
N LYS A 282 -22.43 -10.79 -3.87
CA LYS A 282 -22.21 -9.33 -3.92
C LYS A 282 -23.45 -8.58 -3.40
N ALA A 283 -23.22 -7.48 -2.68
CA ALA A 283 -24.27 -6.60 -2.19
C ALA A 283 -24.64 -5.52 -3.19
N ASP A 284 -25.84 -4.93 -3.04
CA ASP A 284 -26.27 -3.74 -3.77
C ASP A 284 -25.59 -2.48 -3.25
N VAL A 285 -25.24 -2.48 -1.96
CA VAL A 285 -24.64 -1.35 -1.24
C VAL A 285 -23.50 -1.83 -0.35
N ILE A 286 -22.39 -1.10 -0.33
CA ILE A 286 -21.38 -1.22 0.71
C ILE A 286 -21.29 0.10 1.46
N VAL A 287 -21.36 0.04 2.79
CA VAL A 287 -21.11 1.17 3.69
C VAL A 287 -19.78 0.92 4.37
N ALA A 288 -18.78 1.78 4.13
CA ALA A 288 -17.43 1.57 4.65
C ALA A 288 -16.75 2.85 5.15
N SER A 289 -16.00 2.73 6.24
CA SER A 289 -14.94 3.66 6.59
C SER A 289 -13.59 3.09 6.17
N CYS A 290 -12.62 3.94 5.89
CA CYS A 290 -11.22 3.50 5.69
C CYS A 290 -10.47 3.26 7.00
N GLY A 291 -11.10 3.48 8.16
CA GLY A 291 -10.55 3.22 9.49
C GLY A 291 -10.13 4.47 10.27
N GLY A 292 -10.58 5.67 9.86
CA GLY A 292 -10.29 6.93 10.53
C GLY A 292 -8.84 7.42 10.37
N PHE A 293 -8.46 8.38 11.20
CA PHE A 293 -7.10 8.97 11.15
C PHE A 293 -6.01 7.93 11.51
N PRO A 294 -4.89 7.90 10.79
CA PRO A 294 -4.46 8.82 9.73
C PRO A 294 -4.86 8.39 8.30
N LYS A 295 -5.63 7.32 8.11
CA LYS A 295 -5.95 6.77 6.80
C LYS A 295 -6.95 7.62 6.01
N ASP A 296 -7.80 8.36 6.71
CA ASP A 296 -8.80 9.28 6.14
C ASP A 296 -8.37 10.75 6.14
N ILE A 297 -7.08 11.03 6.34
CA ILE A 297 -6.55 12.40 6.40
C ILE A 297 -6.82 13.20 5.11
N SER A 298 -6.87 12.51 3.96
CA SER A 298 -7.14 13.10 2.65
C SER A 298 -7.94 12.15 1.76
N LEU A 299 -8.58 12.70 0.72
CA LEU A 299 -9.31 11.91 -0.27
C LEU A 299 -8.38 10.92 -0.99
N TYR A 300 -7.18 11.36 -1.40
CA TYR A 300 -6.13 10.54 -2.01
C TYR A 300 -5.81 9.26 -1.21
N GLN A 301 -5.81 9.35 0.13
CA GLN A 301 -5.53 8.18 0.98
C GLN A 301 -6.80 7.33 1.21
N GLY A 302 -7.92 7.97 1.55
CA GLY A 302 -9.15 7.29 1.94
C GLY A 302 -9.79 6.50 0.79
N THR A 303 -9.74 7.03 -0.45
CA THR A 303 -10.33 6.37 -1.62
C THR A 303 -9.64 5.06 -2.03
N LYS A 304 -8.42 4.80 -1.58
CA LYS A 304 -7.75 3.49 -1.75
C LYS A 304 -8.55 2.34 -1.13
N THR A 305 -9.47 2.64 -0.22
CA THR A 305 -10.41 1.68 0.34
C THR A 305 -11.34 1.10 -0.71
N ILE A 306 -11.68 1.86 -1.77
CA ILE A 306 -12.55 1.38 -2.86
C ILE A 306 -11.97 0.11 -3.48
N ASP A 307 -10.67 0.10 -3.79
CA ASP A 307 -9.98 -1.03 -4.41
C ASP A 307 -10.03 -2.30 -3.57
N ASN A 308 -10.10 -2.15 -2.24
CA ASN A 308 -10.22 -3.29 -1.34
C ASN A 308 -11.64 -3.88 -1.35
N ILE A 309 -12.67 -3.01 -1.35
CA ILE A 309 -14.05 -3.43 -1.04
C ILE A 309 -14.92 -3.62 -2.28
N GLU A 310 -14.54 -3.08 -3.44
CA GLU A 310 -15.39 -3.12 -4.66
C GLU A 310 -15.70 -4.54 -5.15
N SER A 311 -14.85 -5.52 -4.80
CA SER A 311 -15.08 -6.93 -5.15
C SER A 311 -16.38 -7.51 -4.56
N GLY A 312 -16.84 -6.97 -3.42
CA GLY A 312 -18.09 -7.32 -2.77
C GLY A 312 -19.33 -6.59 -3.28
N LEU A 313 -19.17 -5.68 -4.26
CA LEU A 313 -20.25 -4.84 -4.76
C LEU A 313 -20.75 -5.33 -6.14
N LYS A 314 -22.05 -5.29 -6.35
CA LYS A 314 -22.66 -5.55 -7.66
C LYS A 314 -22.28 -4.45 -8.67
N PRO A 315 -22.17 -4.77 -9.97
CA PRO A 315 -22.00 -3.73 -11.00
C PRO A 315 -23.08 -2.65 -10.90
N GLY A 316 -22.70 -1.38 -10.92
CA GLY A 316 -23.61 -0.25 -10.75
C GLY A 316 -24.11 -0.05 -9.31
N GLY A 317 -23.59 -0.80 -8.34
CA GLY A 317 -23.97 -0.69 -6.93
C GLY A 317 -23.54 0.64 -6.28
N THR A 318 -23.99 0.86 -5.06
CA THR A 318 -23.72 2.10 -4.31
C THR A 318 -22.62 1.88 -3.28
N LEU A 319 -21.58 2.72 -3.30
CA LEU A 319 -20.58 2.82 -2.25
C LEU A 319 -20.87 4.04 -1.37
N ILE A 320 -21.13 3.82 -0.11
CA ILE A 320 -21.16 4.87 0.92
C ILE A 320 -19.81 4.84 1.63
N LEU A 321 -18.99 5.86 1.37
CA LEU A 321 -17.66 5.98 1.94
C LEU A 321 -17.63 7.04 3.04
N ILE A 322 -17.01 6.71 4.16
CA ILE A 322 -16.87 7.59 5.32
C ILE A 322 -15.40 7.95 5.45
N ILE A 323 -15.04 9.18 5.05
CA ILE A 323 -13.67 9.69 4.93
C ILE A 323 -13.70 11.18 5.36
N GLU A 324 -13.01 11.54 6.46
CA GLU A 324 -12.97 12.94 6.92
C GLU A 324 -12.33 13.86 5.87
N ALA A 325 -11.17 13.48 5.38
CA ALA A 325 -10.38 14.23 4.42
C ALA A 325 -10.11 15.69 4.85
N ARG A 326 -9.71 15.89 6.11
CA ARG A 326 -9.43 17.22 6.67
C ARG A 326 -8.32 17.99 5.95
N GLU A 327 -7.44 17.30 5.22
CA GLU A 327 -6.43 17.88 4.34
C GLU A 327 -6.89 17.91 2.86
N GLY A 328 -8.20 17.87 2.62
CA GLY A 328 -8.80 17.95 1.30
C GLY A 328 -8.37 16.79 0.39
N GLY A 329 -7.92 17.11 -0.82
CA GLY A 329 -7.43 16.13 -1.80
C GLY A 329 -6.17 15.40 -1.35
N GLY A 330 -5.34 16.01 -0.51
CA GLY A 330 -4.03 15.56 -0.07
C GLY A 330 -2.92 16.24 -0.86
N PRO A 331 -2.27 15.60 -1.85
CA PRO A 331 -1.28 16.27 -2.69
C PRO A 331 -1.85 17.53 -3.34
N ALA A 332 -1.06 18.63 -3.33
CA ALA A 332 -1.54 19.93 -3.77
C ALA A 332 -2.14 19.95 -5.19
N GLU A 333 -1.65 19.08 -6.06
CA GLU A 333 -2.10 18.92 -7.44
C GLU A 333 -3.36 18.05 -7.60
N TYR A 334 -3.86 17.39 -6.53
CA TYR A 334 -4.88 16.35 -6.66
C TYR A 334 -6.14 16.85 -7.39
N PHE A 335 -6.70 17.97 -6.96
CA PHE A 335 -7.88 18.54 -7.60
C PHE A 335 -7.58 19.34 -8.89
N ASP A 336 -6.32 19.70 -9.16
CA ASP A 336 -5.95 20.36 -10.41
C ASP A 336 -6.23 19.51 -11.65
N TRP A 337 -6.24 18.18 -11.50
CA TRP A 337 -6.57 17.22 -12.55
C TRP A 337 -8.03 17.29 -13.01
N ALA A 338 -8.93 17.91 -12.24
CA ALA A 338 -10.33 18.10 -12.63
C ALA A 338 -10.47 18.93 -13.91
N LYS A 339 -9.56 19.88 -14.16
CA LYS A 339 -9.54 20.69 -15.40
C LYS A 339 -9.30 19.82 -16.63
N ASP A 340 -8.36 18.87 -16.53
CA ASP A 340 -8.03 17.95 -17.62
C ASP A 340 -9.12 16.90 -17.82
N LEU A 341 -9.79 16.47 -16.73
CA LEU A 341 -10.96 15.59 -16.81
C LEU A 341 -12.08 16.25 -17.59
N VAL A 342 -12.47 17.48 -17.25
CA VAL A 342 -13.54 18.26 -17.93
C VAL A 342 -13.17 18.52 -19.39
N ALA A 343 -11.89 18.79 -19.67
CA ALA A 343 -11.39 18.99 -21.04
C ALA A 343 -11.25 17.69 -21.85
N GLY A 344 -11.42 16.49 -21.23
CA GLY A 344 -11.21 15.20 -21.88
C GLY A 344 -9.73 14.94 -22.23
N THR A 345 -8.80 15.53 -21.49
CA THR A 345 -7.34 15.45 -21.75
C THR A 345 -6.56 14.74 -20.66
N ILE A 346 -7.21 14.29 -19.58
CA ILE A 346 -6.57 13.77 -18.37
C ILE A 346 -5.63 12.58 -18.66
N GLU A 347 -6.04 11.63 -19.45
CA GLU A 347 -5.24 10.44 -19.75
C GLU A 347 -4.00 10.81 -20.58
N ARG A 348 -4.13 11.72 -21.57
CA ARG A 348 -2.98 12.21 -22.34
C ARG A 348 -1.97 12.92 -21.45
N ARG A 349 -2.45 13.81 -20.55
CA ARG A 349 -1.57 14.49 -19.59
C ARG A 349 -0.87 13.52 -18.66
N LEU A 350 -1.54 12.46 -18.21
CA LEU A 350 -0.94 11.40 -17.41
C LEU A 350 0.18 10.65 -18.16
N ARG A 351 0.04 10.45 -19.47
CA ARG A 351 1.12 9.85 -20.29
C ARG A 351 2.32 10.77 -20.46
N GLU A 352 2.09 12.07 -20.56
CA GLU A 352 3.14 13.07 -20.73
C GLU A 352 3.82 13.41 -19.42
N HIS A 353 3.05 13.45 -18.33
CA HIS A 353 3.48 13.90 -17.00
C HIS A 353 2.84 13.03 -15.91
N PHE A 354 3.28 11.77 -15.81
CA PHE A 354 2.75 10.85 -14.82
C PHE A 354 3.00 11.34 -13.40
N THR A 355 1.93 11.40 -12.58
CA THR A 355 2.04 11.52 -11.13
C THR A 355 1.12 10.50 -10.48
N VAL A 356 1.52 9.97 -9.32
CA VAL A 356 0.69 9.00 -8.59
C VAL A 356 -0.61 9.63 -8.14
N ALA A 357 -0.59 10.92 -7.74
CA ALA A 357 -1.78 11.66 -7.35
C ALA A 357 -2.77 11.81 -8.51
N GLY A 358 -2.27 12.17 -9.69
CA GLY A 358 -3.08 12.26 -10.91
C GLY A 358 -3.66 10.92 -11.32
N TYR A 359 -2.88 9.85 -11.22
CA TYR A 359 -3.37 8.50 -11.51
C TYR A 359 -4.48 8.08 -10.55
N ILE A 360 -4.33 8.30 -9.23
CA ILE A 360 -5.38 7.97 -8.25
C ILE A 360 -6.64 8.82 -8.50
N PHE A 361 -6.50 10.11 -8.83
CA PHE A 361 -7.62 10.95 -9.23
C PHE A 361 -8.35 10.35 -10.45
N PHE A 362 -7.62 9.98 -11.49
CA PHE A 362 -8.16 9.36 -12.69
C PHE A 362 -8.88 8.05 -12.40
N LEU A 363 -8.26 7.16 -11.61
CA LEU A 363 -8.85 5.89 -11.18
C LEU A 363 -10.16 6.11 -10.41
N ASN A 364 -10.20 7.10 -9.51
CA ASN A 364 -11.43 7.41 -8.77
C ASN A 364 -12.55 7.92 -9.70
N CYS A 365 -12.21 8.63 -10.76
CA CYS A 365 -13.19 9.01 -11.77
C CYS A 365 -13.74 7.79 -12.53
N GLU A 366 -12.89 6.82 -12.90
CA GLU A 366 -13.32 5.56 -13.50
C GLU A 366 -14.18 4.72 -12.55
N GLN A 367 -13.86 4.71 -11.26
CA GLN A 367 -14.65 4.05 -10.21
C GLN A 367 -16.04 4.71 -10.08
N ALA A 368 -16.10 6.05 -10.11
CA ALA A 368 -17.38 6.78 -10.07
C ALA A 368 -18.24 6.59 -11.33
N GLN A 369 -17.66 6.19 -12.47
CA GLN A 369 -18.42 5.76 -13.67
C GLN A 369 -19.00 4.35 -13.51
N ARG A 370 -18.33 3.50 -12.72
CA ARG A 370 -18.78 2.11 -12.50
C ARG A 370 -19.76 1.97 -11.33
N TYR A 371 -19.68 2.85 -10.34
CA TYR A 371 -20.44 2.81 -9.08
C TYR A 371 -21.06 4.15 -8.75
N ASN A 372 -22.17 4.14 -8.01
CA ASN A 372 -22.71 5.35 -7.39
C ASN A 372 -21.96 5.61 -6.08
N ILE A 373 -20.99 6.53 -6.08
CA ILE A 373 -20.16 6.84 -4.91
C ILE A 373 -20.77 8.01 -4.14
N LEU A 374 -21.20 7.75 -2.90
CA LEU A 374 -21.69 8.70 -1.94
C LEU A 374 -20.65 8.84 -0.82
N LEU A 375 -20.12 10.03 -0.62
CA LEU A 375 -19.05 10.32 0.31
C LEU A 375 -19.56 11.12 1.50
N TYR A 376 -19.45 10.60 2.72
CA TYR A 376 -19.58 11.40 3.93
C TYR A 376 -18.22 12.01 4.29
N SER A 377 -18.09 13.34 4.23
CA SER A 377 -16.79 14.00 4.31
C SER A 377 -16.88 15.46 4.72
N SER A 378 -15.75 16.05 5.09
CA SER A 378 -15.58 17.51 5.22
C SER A 378 -15.28 18.21 3.89
N ILE A 379 -15.10 17.45 2.79
CA ILE A 379 -14.83 18.01 1.45
C ILE A 379 -16.07 18.72 0.91
N ALA A 380 -15.86 19.88 0.27
CA ALA A 380 -16.92 20.58 -0.41
C ALA A 380 -17.47 19.77 -1.60
N PRO A 381 -18.81 19.66 -1.76
CA PRO A 381 -19.41 18.88 -2.83
C PRO A 381 -18.91 19.26 -4.23
N GLU A 382 -18.63 20.55 -4.46
CA GLU A 382 -18.12 21.09 -5.73
C GLU A 382 -16.74 20.57 -6.12
N ASP A 383 -15.89 20.20 -5.15
CA ASP A 383 -14.53 19.71 -5.40
C ASP A 383 -14.56 18.30 -6.01
N VAL A 384 -15.53 17.48 -5.63
CA VAL A 384 -15.63 16.08 -6.08
C VAL A 384 -16.70 15.83 -7.14
N ALA A 385 -17.59 16.79 -7.37
CA ALA A 385 -18.64 16.69 -8.38
C ALA A 385 -18.10 16.42 -9.80
N PRO A 386 -16.97 17.05 -10.24
CA PRO A 386 -16.40 16.74 -11.56
C PRO A 386 -15.96 15.29 -11.69
N MET A 387 -15.60 14.62 -10.59
CA MET A 387 -15.21 13.20 -10.56
C MET A 387 -16.40 12.24 -10.67
N GLY A 388 -17.65 12.74 -10.54
CA GLY A 388 -18.85 11.92 -10.46
C GLY A 388 -19.17 11.44 -9.03
N ILE A 389 -18.49 11.94 -8.03
CA ILE A 389 -18.69 11.63 -6.61
C ILE A 389 -19.66 12.66 -5.99
N LYS A 390 -20.55 12.21 -5.10
CA LYS A 390 -21.48 13.08 -4.37
C LYS A 390 -21.06 13.14 -2.91
N ALA A 391 -20.66 14.30 -2.42
CA ALA A 391 -20.26 14.49 -1.02
C ALA A 391 -21.41 15.05 -0.15
N PHE A 392 -21.44 14.62 1.09
CA PHE A 392 -22.43 14.98 2.12
C PHE A 392 -21.72 15.24 3.45
N SER A 393 -22.22 16.21 4.20
CA SER A 393 -21.84 16.48 5.60
C SER A 393 -22.95 16.19 6.59
N ASP A 394 -24.15 15.80 6.10
CA ASP A 394 -25.32 15.41 6.88
C ASP A 394 -25.70 13.96 6.61
N VAL A 395 -25.88 13.18 7.67
CA VAL A 395 -26.17 11.73 7.59
C VAL A 395 -27.54 11.49 6.97
N ASN A 396 -28.56 12.31 7.26
CA ASN A 396 -29.90 12.10 6.73
C ASN A 396 -29.92 12.35 5.22
N ALA A 397 -29.29 13.44 4.77
CA ALA A 397 -29.17 13.74 3.34
C ALA A 397 -28.42 12.64 2.57
N LEU A 398 -27.36 12.07 3.20
CA LEU A 398 -26.64 10.92 2.64
C LEU A 398 -27.53 9.69 2.49
N LEU A 399 -28.27 9.34 3.54
CA LEU A 399 -29.15 8.16 3.56
C LEU A 399 -30.34 8.33 2.59
N ASP A 400 -30.91 9.53 2.50
CA ASP A 400 -31.96 9.86 1.53
C ASP A 400 -31.46 9.68 0.08
N ALA A 401 -30.22 10.13 -0.20
CA ALA A 401 -29.60 9.96 -1.52
C ALA A 401 -29.25 8.50 -1.83
N ALA A 402 -28.96 7.69 -0.82
CA ALA A 402 -28.59 6.29 -0.97
C ALA A 402 -29.76 5.36 -1.35
N GLN A 403 -31.01 5.74 -0.98
CA GLN A 403 -32.24 4.98 -1.28
C GLN A 403 -32.10 3.48 -0.91
N LEU A 404 -31.87 3.18 0.36
CA LEU A 404 -31.49 1.86 0.85
C LEU A 404 -32.63 0.84 0.95
N GLU A 405 -33.88 1.23 0.72
CA GLU A 405 -35.04 0.35 0.84
C GLU A 405 -34.93 -0.86 -0.09
N GLY A 406 -35.04 -2.07 0.47
CA GLY A 406 -34.99 -3.33 -0.27
C GLY A 406 -33.63 -3.71 -0.84
N LYS A 407 -32.55 -2.97 -0.53
CA LYS A 407 -31.20 -3.26 -1.00
C LYS A 407 -30.41 -4.10 -0.01
N SER A 408 -29.61 -5.05 -0.51
CA SER A 408 -28.66 -5.80 0.32
C SER A 408 -27.44 -4.93 0.64
N ILE A 409 -27.01 -4.93 1.92
CA ILE A 409 -25.97 -4.03 2.42
C ILE A 409 -24.86 -4.83 3.10
N TYR A 410 -23.60 -4.61 2.74
CA TYR A 410 -22.45 -4.93 3.59
C TYR A 410 -22.03 -3.70 4.39
N VAL A 411 -21.76 -3.90 5.68
CA VAL A 411 -21.18 -2.91 6.60
C VAL A 411 -19.71 -3.28 6.81
N ILE A 412 -18.80 -2.35 6.52
CA ILE A 412 -17.35 -2.56 6.64
C ILE A 412 -16.73 -1.43 7.48
N PRO A 413 -16.61 -1.60 8.81
CA PRO A 413 -16.13 -0.53 9.69
C PRO A 413 -14.67 -0.11 9.41
N ASN A 414 -13.84 -1.02 8.83
CA ASN A 414 -12.47 -0.74 8.44
C ASN A 414 -12.14 -1.37 7.08
N GLY A 415 -12.53 -0.70 6.00
CA GLY A 415 -12.33 -1.17 4.63
C GLY A 415 -10.87 -1.21 4.18
N SER A 416 -9.94 -0.59 4.91
CA SER A 416 -8.52 -0.68 4.58
C SER A 416 -7.89 -2.05 4.88
N THR A 417 -8.58 -2.91 5.64
CA THR A 417 -8.12 -4.24 6.07
C THR A 417 -9.13 -5.35 5.78
N VAL A 418 -10.07 -5.09 4.86
CA VAL A 418 -11.11 -6.06 4.45
C VAL A 418 -11.18 -6.13 2.94
N ILE A 419 -11.14 -7.33 2.40
CA ILE A 419 -11.36 -7.60 0.97
C ILE A 419 -12.46 -8.66 0.88
N PRO A 420 -13.68 -8.31 0.46
CA PRO A 420 -14.73 -9.28 0.25
C PRO A 420 -14.34 -10.25 -0.87
N HIS A 421 -14.37 -11.53 -0.58
CA HIS A 421 -14.12 -12.60 -1.53
C HIS A 421 -15.40 -13.39 -1.76
N VAL A 422 -16.01 -13.22 -2.92
CA VAL A 422 -17.24 -13.96 -3.28
C VAL A 422 -16.86 -15.40 -3.60
N LYS A 423 -17.34 -16.35 -2.78
CA LYS A 423 -17.15 -17.78 -3.07
C LYS A 423 -17.87 -18.13 -4.36
N GLU A 424 -17.12 -18.64 -5.34
CA GLU A 424 -17.76 -19.34 -6.45
C GLU A 424 -18.50 -20.53 -5.85
N THR A 425 -19.85 -20.46 -5.86
CA THR A 425 -20.64 -21.65 -5.57
C THR A 425 -20.29 -22.67 -6.64
N SER A 426 -19.55 -23.70 -6.24
CA SER A 426 -19.29 -24.85 -7.09
C SER A 426 -20.66 -25.41 -7.55
N LYS A 427 -21.07 -25.06 -8.77
CA LYS A 427 -22.12 -25.74 -9.49
C LYS A 427 -21.54 -27.10 -9.93
N HIS A 428 -21.39 -28.02 -9.02
CA HIS A 428 -21.20 -29.45 -9.33
C HIS A 428 -21.70 -30.24 -8.13
N GLU A 429 -22.89 -30.79 -8.34
CA GLU A 429 -23.32 -32.18 -8.15
C GLU A 429 -24.83 -32.22 -8.16
N ALA A 430 -25.37 -32.51 -9.33
CA ALA A 430 -26.66 -33.16 -9.50
C ALA A 430 -26.54 -34.13 -10.70
#